data_41bf5bcbbe7393a637cccf2767b902e4
#
_entry.id   41bf5bcbbe7393a637cccf2767b902e4
#
_cell.length_a   1.000
_cell.length_b   1.000
_cell.length_c   1.000
_cell.angle_alpha   90.00
_cell.angle_beta   90.00
_cell.angle_gamma   90.00
#
_symmetry.space_group_name_H-M   'P 1'
#
loop_
_entity.id
_entity.type
_entity.pdbx_description
1 polymer ?
#
loop_
_entity_poly.entity_id
_entity_poly.type
_entity_poly.pdbx_seq_one_letter_code
_entity_poly.pdbx_strand_id
1 'polypeptide(L)'
;MSDYILSCCSTADLTEEHFKAKDIHYICFHYELDGKQYSDDLGKSMSFEAFYQAMVDGAETKTSQVNVEEYTRYFETFLKEGKDVLHVCLSSGISGSINSAMIAKSELAEKYPDRKICVIDSLAASSGFGLLMDKMAELKAQGMGLEDLQKWAEENKQKVHHWFFTSDLTFFVKGGRVSKVSGFVGTVLNICPLLNVSSDGKLIPRQKIRTKKKVITAIVDKMAEHAVDGLNYSGKCYISQSACYEDAKAVADLVEERFPNLDGKVLINNIGTTIGSHTGPGTVALFFWGDEREA
;
A
#
# COMPACT_ATOMS: atom_id res chain seq x y z
N MET A 1 -19.50 -10.95 -20.82
CA MET A 1 -18.81 -10.31 -19.67
C MET A 1 -18.12 -9.08 -20.23
N SER A 2 -18.34 -7.91 -19.68
CA SER A 2 -17.61 -6.71 -20.11
C SER A 2 -16.13 -6.92 -19.80
N ASP A 3 -15.29 -6.82 -20.82
CA ASP A 3 -13.84 -6.86 -20.66
C ASP A 3 -13.42 -5.51 -20.07
N TYR A 4 -13.06 -5.49 -18.79
CA TYR A 4 -12.62 -4.28 -18.11
C TYR A 4 -11.21 -4.44 -17.55
N ILE A 5 -10.51 -3.34 -17.43
CA ILE A 5 -9.18 -3.26 -16.87
C ILE A 5 -9.27 -3.08 -15.35
N LEU A 6 -8.61 -3.97 -14.59
CA LEU A 6 -8.34 -3.75 -13.17
C LEU A 6 -6.98 -3.05 -13.04
N SER A 7 -6.96 -1.92 -12.36
CA SER A 7 -5.82 -1.02 -12.32
C SER A 7 -5.61 -0.40 -10.95
N CYS A 8 -4.36 -0.03 -10.64
CA CYS A 8 -4.00 0.66 -9.43
C CYS A 8 -2.78 1.57 -9.60
N CYS A 9 -2.21 2.06 -8.49
CA CYS A 9 -0.96 2.82 -8.47
C CYS A 9 0.22 1.91 -8.09
N SER A 10 1.45 2.29 -8.48
CA SER A 10 2.69 1.60 -8.08
C SER A 10 2.83 1.42 -6.57
N THR A 11 2.23 2.34 -5.79
CA THR A 11 2.22 2.35 -4.32
C THR A 11 1.47 1.17 -3.66
N ALA A 12 0.99 0.20 -4.45
CA ALA A 12 0.53 -1.10 -3.96
C ALA A 12 1.71 -2.02 -3.56
N ASP A 13 2.94 -1.65 -3.89
CA ASP A 13 4.18 -2.32 -3.52
C ASP A 13 4.16 -3.84 -3.79
N LEU A 14 3.57 -4.23 -4.92
CA LEU A 14 3.65 -5.57 -5.48
C LEU A 14 4.79 -5.64 -6.48
N THR A 15 5.32 -6.84 -6.72
CA THR A 15 6.33 -7.04 -7.76
C THR A 15 5.73 -6.98 -9.17
N GLU A 16 6.55 -6.73 -10.18
CA GLU A 16 6.10 -6.74 -11.57
C GLU A 16 5.52 -8.10 -11.98
N GLU A 17 6.15 -9.17 -11.51
CA GLU A 17 5.68 -10.54 -11.74
C GLU A 17 4.29 -10.76 -11.14
N HIS A 18 4.04 -10.22 -9.94
CA HIS A 18 2.74 -10.30 -9.28
C HIS A 18 1.67 -9.54 -10.08
N PHE A 19 1.95 -8.30 -10.49
CA PHE A 19 1.06 -7.50 -11.33
C PHE A 19 0.70 -8.22 -12.62
N LYS A 20 1.70 -8.78 -13.32
CA LYS A 20 1.50 -9.54 -14.56
C LYS A 20 0.71 -10.82 -14.34
N ALA A 21 1.05 -11.60 -13.31
CA ALA A 21 0.37 -12.88 -13.02
C ALA A 21 -1.11 -12.71 -12.66
N LYS A 22 -1.47 -11.54 -12.11
CA LYS A 22 -2.84 -11.22 -11.67
C LYS A 22 -3.60 -10.33 -12.65
N ASP A 23 -3.04 -10.01 -13.81
CA ASP A 23 -3.63 -9.08 -14.79
C ASP A 23 -4.08 -7.76 -14.16
N ILE A 24 -3.19 -7.18 -13.35
CA ILE A 24 -3.38 -5.87 -12.72
C ILE A 24 -2.49 -4.86 -13.44
N HIS A 25 -3.08 -3.82 -14.00
CA HIS A 25 -2.36 -2.70 -14.57
C HIS A 25 -2.00 -1.68 -13.49
N TYR A 26 -0.93 -0.93 -13.68
CA TYR A 26 -0.56 0.11 -12.72
C TYR A 26 -0.03 1.38 -13.40
N ILE A 27 -0.22 2.51 -12.71
CA ILE A 27 0.37 3.79 -13.05
C ILE A 27 1.38 4.18 -11.97
N CYS A 28 2.55 4.70 -12.40
CA CYS A 28 3.64 5.05 -11.49
C CYS A 28 3.43 6.41 -10.86
N PHE A 29 3.66 6.49 -9.55
CA PHE A 29 3.96 7.74 -8.85
C PHE A 29 5.36 8.22 -9.21
N HIS A 30 5.75 9.38 -8.67
CA HIS A 30 7.07 9.97 -8.91
C HIS A 30 7.75 10.31 -7.59
N TYR A 31 9.07 10.25 -7.60
CA TYR A 31 9.88 10.74 -6.51
C TYR A 31 11.08 11.53 -7.02
N GLU A 32 11.61 12.38 -6.17
CA GLU A 32 12.84 13.13 -6.36
C GLU A 32 13.86 12.63 -5.34
N LEU A 33 15.07 12.38 -5.78
CA LEU A 33 16.21 12.05 -4.95
C LEU A 33 17.32 13.06 -5.29
N ASP A 34 17.71 13.91 -4.31
CA ASP A 34 18.71 14.98 -4.47
C ASP A 34 18.47 15.85 -5.72
N GLY A 35 17.21 16.25 -5.95
CA GLY A 35 16.83 17.11 -7.08
C GLY A 35 16.63 16.38 -8.40
N LYS A 36 16.92 15.09 -8.50
CA LYS A 36 16.68 14.30 -9.72
C LYS A 36 15.36 13.56 -9.64
N GLN A 37 14.54 13.69 -10.70
CA GLN A 37 13.23 13.07 -10.80
C GLN A 37 13.32 11.63 -11.30
N TYR A 38 12.48 10.76 -10.72
CA TYR A 38 12.34 9.36 -11.08
C TYR A 38 10.88 8.94 -11.03
N SER A 39 10.53 7.89 -11.77
CA SER A 39 9.26 7.18 -11.60
C SER A 39 9.41 6.08 -10.55
N ASP A 40 8.37 5.86 -9.76
CA ASP A 40 8.25 4.72 -8.86
C ASP A 40 7.85 3.47 -9.67
N ASP A 41 8.82 2.96 -10.42
CA ASP A 41 8.67 1.93 -11.46
C ASP A 41 9.01 0.51 -10.98
N LEU A 42 8.78 0.24 -9.70
CA LEU A 42 9.03 -1.05 -9.05
C LEU A 42 10.52 -1.43 -9.00
N GLY A 43 11.39 -0.42 -8.91
CA GLY A 43 12.83 -0.62 -8.75
C GLY A 43 13.59 -0.83 -10.06
N LYS A 44 12.99 -0.57 -11.23
CA LYS A 44 13.63 -0.77 -12.55
C LYS A 44 14.68 0.29 -12.86
N SER A 45 14.35 1.56 -12.68
CA SER A 45 15.26 2.68 -12.93
C SER A 45 16.25 2.90 -11.78
N MET A 46 15.88 2.53 -10.57
CA MET A 46 16.74 2.52 -9.38
C MET A 46 16.33 1.37 -8.47
N SER A 47 17.28 0.50 -8.14
CA SER A 47 16.98 -0.61 -7.22
C SER A 47 16.59 -0.08 -5.82
N PHE A 48 15.72 -0.81 -5.13
CA PHE A 48 15.33 -0.45 -3.75
C PHE A 48 16.53 -0.36 -2.82
N GLU A 49 17.53 -1.24 -2.99
CA GLU A 49 18.78 -1.20 -2.22
C GLU A 49 19.52 0.13 -2.44
N ALA A 50 19.73 0.55 -3.69
CA ALA A 50 20.39 1.81 -4.00
C ALA A 50 19.62 3.02 -3.48
N PHE A 51 18.29 3.01 -3.59
CA PHE A 51 17.42 4.06 -3.08
C PHE A 51 17.53 4.21 -1.56
N TYR A 52 17.38 3.12 -0.82
CA TYR A 52 17.47 3.17 0.64
C TYR A 52 18.89 3.45 1.14
N GLN A 53 19.92 2.98 0.43
CA GLN A 53 21.30 3.34 0.78
C GLN A 53 21.54 4.84 0.61
N ALA A 54 21.06 5.45 -0.48
CA ALA A 54 21.16 6.90 -0.66
C ALA A 54 20.47 7.67 0.48
N MET A 55 19.30 7.21 0.96
CA MET A 55 18.63 7.82 2.12
C MET A 55 19.44 7.67 3.42
N VAL A 56 20.09 6.52 3.62
CA VAL A 56 21.01 6.30 4.78
C VAL A 56 22.19 7.25 4.70
N ASP A 57 22.70 7.49 3.49
CA ASP A 57 23.83 8.43 3.24
C ASP A 57 23.41 9.90 3.30
N GLY A 58 22.13 10.20 3.56
CA GLY A 58 21.61 11.53 3.81
C GLY A 58 20.94 12.21 2.62
N ALA A 59 20.67 11.48 1.53
CA ALA A 59 19.95 12.02 0.37
C ALA A 59 18.56 12.52 0.74
N GLU A 60 18.17 13.65 0.16
CA GLU A 60 16.84 14.22 0.35
C GLU A 60 15.84 13.63 -0.64
N THR A 61 14.67 13.23 -0.13
CA THR A 61 13.59 12.70 -0.95
C THR A 61 12.35 13.58 -0.88
N LYS A 62 11.66 13.69 -2.02
CA LYS A 62 10.32 14.26 -2.15
C LYS A 62 9.50 13.37 -3.05
N THR A 63 8.18 13.45 -2.97
CA THR A 63 7.28 12.69 -3.85
C THR A 63 6.28 13.60 -4.53
N SER A 64 5.86 13.21 -5.73
CA SER A 64 4.71 13.80 -6.39
C SER A 64 3.72 12.69 -6.80
N GLN A 65 2.45 13.00 -6.63
CA GLN A 65 1.36 12.12 -7.05
C GLN A 65 1.21 12.12 -8.57
N VAL A 66 0.51 11.13 -9.10
CA VAL A 66 0.03 11.13 -10.47
C VAL A 66 -0.90 12.32 -10.67
N ASN A 67 -0.65 13.14 -11.68
CA ASN A 67 -1.45 14.32 -11.99
C ASN A 67 -2.62 14.00 -12.94
N VAL A 68 -3.48 14.99 -13.20
CA VAL A 68 -4.69 14.83 -14.04
C VAL A 68 -4.34 14.40 -15.46
N GLU A 69 -3.33 15.04 -16.08
CA GLU A 69 -2.92 14.76 -17.45
C GLU A 69 -2.38 13.33 -17.60
N GLU A 70 -1.63 12.85 -16.63
CA GLU A 70 -1.09 11.47 -16.59
C GLU A 70 -2.23 10.46 -16.48
N TYR A 71 -3.19 10.68 -15.57
CA TYR A 71 -4.38 9.83 -15.46
C TYR A 71 -5.23 9.86 -16.72
N THR A 72 -5.43 11.04 -17.32
CA THR A 72 -6.18 11.17 -18.56
C THR A 72 -5.54 10.33 -19.67
N ARG A 73 -4.23 10.47 -19.91
CA ARG A 73 -3.50 9.65 -20.89
C ARG A 73 -3.59 8.15 -20.58
N TYR A 74 -3.42 7.77 -19.31
CA TYR A 74 -3.42 6.40 -18.87
C TYR A 74 -4.77 5.73 -19.08
N PHE A 75 -5.86 6.33 -18.60
CA PHE A 75 -7.21 5.78 -18.79
C PHE A 75 -7.62 5.77 -20.25
N GLU A 76 -7.29 6.83 -20.98
CA GLU A 76 -7.64 6.94 -22.40
C GLU A 76 -7.05 5.82 -23.25
N THR A 77 -5.88 5.28 -22.88
CA THR A 77 -5.28 4.12 -23.56
C THR A 77 -6.26 2.96 -23.64
N PHE A 78 -6.90 2.64 -22.53
CA PHE A 78 -7.85 1.52 -22.44
C PHE A 78 -9.21 1.84 -23.07
N LEU A 79 -9.70 3.07 -22.88
CA LEU A 79 -10.98 3.50 -23.47
C LEU A 79 -10.94 3.45 -25.00
N LYS A 80 -9.81 3.81 -25.63
CA LYS A 80 -9.59 3.69 -27.09
C LYS A 80 -9.66 2.25 -27.57
N GLU A 81 -9.30 1.29 -26.72
CA GLU A 81 -9.44 -0.15 -26.99
C GLU A 81 -10.85 -0.68 -26.72
N GLY A 82 -11.79 0.18 -26.34
CA GLY A 82 -13.16 -0.18 -26.02
C GLY A 82 -13.33 -0.86 -24.65
N LYS A 83 -12.36 -0.73 -23.75
CA LYS A 83 -12.38 -1.34 -22.42
C LYS A 83 -12.81 -0.34 -21.37
N ASP A 84 -13.61 -0.80 -20.40
CA ASP A 84 -13.92 -0.05 -19.19
C ASP A 84 -12.76 -0.17 -18.17
N VAL A 85 -12.69 0.72 -17.17
CA VAL A 85 -11.60 0.76 -16.20
C VAL A 85 -12.14 0.77 -14.79
N LEU A 86 -11.63 -0.14 -13.94
CA LEU A 86 -11.76 -0.07 -12.48
C LEU A 86 -10.40 0.25 -11.89
N HIS A 87 -10.23 1.47 -11.41
CA HIS A 87 -8.97 1.97 -10.85
C HIS A 87 -9.07 2.18 -9.35
N VAL A 88 -8.12 1.64 -8.61
CA VAL A 88 -8.02 1.81 -7.16
C VAL A 88 -6.84 2.72 -6.85
N CYS A 89 -7.07 3.78 -6.05
CA CYS A 89 -6.07 4.77 -5.67
C CYS A 89 -5.47 4.48 -4.30
N LEU A 90 -4.24 4.96 -4.09
CA LEU A 90 -3.65 5.13 -2.76
C LEU A 90 -4.59 5.94 -1.86
N SER A 91 -4.63 5.62 -0.56
CA SER A 91 -5.50 6.29 0.42
C SER A 91 -5.53 7.82 0.30
N SER A 92 -6.75 8.37 0.26
CA SER A 92 -6.98 9.82 0.32
C SER A 92 -6.52 10.45 1.64
N GLY A 93 -6.39 9.65 2.69
CA GLY A 93 -5.87 10.10 4.00
C GLY A 93 -4.40 10.50 3.99
N ILE A 94 -3.63 10.10 2.95
CA ILE A 94 -2.18 10.36 2.84
C ILE A 94 -1.74 10.91 1.48
N SER A 95 -2.62 10.93 0.46
CA SER A 95 -2.32 11.43 -0.88
C SER A 95 -3.54 12.05 -1.54
N GLY A 96 -3.36 13.11 -2.31
CA GLY A 96 -4.41 13.72 -3.13
C GLY A 96 -4.62 13.06 -4.50
N SER A 97 -3.96 11.96 -4.81
CA SER A 97 -3.94 11.32 -6.13
C SER A 97 -5.34 10.96 -6.64
N ILE A 98 -6.23 10.54 -5.75
CA ILE A 98 -7.62 10.23 -6.11
C ILE A 98 -8.35 11.43 -6.72
N ASN A 99 -8.08 12.65 -6.26
CA ASN A 99 -8.71 13.85 -6.82
C ASN A 99 -8.32 14.04 -8.30
N SER A 100 -7.05 13.79 -8.63
CA SER A 100 -6.57 13.83 -10.02
C SER A 100 -7.23 12.74 -10.88
N ALA A 101 -7.38 11.53 -10.35
CA ALA A 101 -8.07 10.43 -11.04
C ALA A 101 -9.55 10.74 -11.29
N MET A 102 -10.23 11.36 -10.31
CA MET A 102 -11.64 11.74 -10.42
C MET A 102 -11.87 12.85 -11.45
N ILE A 103 -10.96 13.84 -11.53
CA ILE A 103 -11.01 14.88 -12.57
C ILE A 103 -10.83 14.25 -13.95
N ALA A 104 -9.78 13.43 -14.14
CA ALA A 104 -9.54 12.74 -15.39
C ALA A 104 -10.72 11.84 -15.83
N LYS A 105 -11.34 11.13 -14.88
CA LYS A 105 -12.58 10.37 -15.11
C LYS A 105 -13.69 11.26 -15.66
N SER A 106 -13.93 12.44 -15.05
CA SER A 106 -15.00 13.36 -15.46
C SER A 106 -14.77 13.92 -16.87
N GLU A 107 -13.53 14.32 -17.19
CA GLU A 107 -13.17 14.81 -18.53
C GLU A 107 -13.32 13.71 -19.60
N LEU A 108 -12.91 12.48 -19.29
CA LEU A 108 -13.02 11.36 -20.23
C LEU A 108 -14.44 10.85 -20.42
N ALA A 109 -15.34 11.01 -19.42
CA ALA A 109 -16.74 10.63 -19.55
C ALA A 109 -17.47 11.43 -20.65
N GLU A 110 -17.10 12.69 -20.85
CA GLU A 110 -17.64 13.51 -21.95
C GLU A 110 -17.17 13.03 -23.34
N LYS A 111 -15.92 12.57 -23.40
CA LYS A 111 -15.29 12.12 -24.64
C LYS A 111 -15.65 10.67 -25.02
N TYR A 112 -15.89 9.83 -24.02
CA TYR A 112 -16.18 8.39 -24.17
C TYR A 112 -17.47 8.01 -23.42
N PRO A 113 -18.67 8.52 -23.84
CA PRO A 113 -19.92 8.34 -23.10
C PRO A 113 -20.38 6.87 -22.97
N ASP A 114 -19.91 6.00 -23.88
CA ASP A 114 -20.22 4.57 -23.85
C ASP A 114 -19.25 3.73 -23.00
N ARG A 115 -18.28 4.38 -22.36
CA ARG A 115 -17.26 3.72 -21.53
C ARG A 115 -17.39 4.13 -20.07
N LYS A 116 -16.99 3.20 -19.18
CA LYS A 116 -17.04 3.44 -17.74
C LYS A 116 -15.64 3.51 -17.14
N ILE A 117 -15.42 4.50 -16.28
CA ILE A 117 -14.27 4.57 -15.38
C ILE A 117 -14.82 4.57 -13.96
N CYS A 118 -14.50 3.55 -13.18
CA CYS A 118 -14.75 3.49 -11.75
C CYS A 118 -13.44 3.79 -11.01
N VAL A 119 -13.49 4.71 -10.05
CA VAL A 119 -12.34 5.08 -9.21
C VAL A 119 -12.71 4.82 -7.76
N ILE A 120 -11.86 4.07 -7.06
CA ILE A 120 -12.03 3.68 -5.65
C ILE A 120 -10.89 4.27 -4.82
N ASP A 121 -11.23 4.83 -3.67
CA ASP A 121 -10.26 5.11 -2.61
C ASP A 121 -10.01 3.82 -1.82
N SER A 122 -8.78 3.31 -1.86
CA SER A 122 -8.46 2.10 -1.11
C SER A 122 -8.50 2.30 0.40
N LEU A 123 -8.29 3.53 0.87
CA LEU A 123 -7.98 3.84 2.28
C LEU A 123 -6.82 2.99 2.82
N ALA A 124 -5.91 2.59 1.95
CA ALA A 124 -4.82 1.64 2.18
C ALA A 124 -3.52 2.13 1.53
N ALA A 125 -2.40 1.50 1.87
CA ALA A 125 -1.09 1.80 1.33
C ALA A 125 -0.21 0.54 1.27
N SER A 126 0.86 0.59 0.47
CA SER A 126 1.88 -0.45 0.38
C SER A 126 1.26 -1.83 0.07
N SER A 127 1.86 -2.94 0.48
CA SER A 127 1.32 -4.27 0.18
C SER A 127 -0.03 -4.59 0.87
N GLY A 128 -0.54 -3.75 1.77
CA GLY A 128 -1.93 -3.83 2.23
C GLY A 128 -2.91 -3.38 1.14
N PHE A 129 -2.56 -2.32 0.42
CA PHE A 129 -3.24 -1.97 -0.82
C PHE A 129 -3.05 -3.08 -1.86
N GLY A 130 -1.84 -3.66 -1.96
CA GLY A 130 -1.56 -4.82 -2.81
C GLY A 130 -2.44 -6.05 -2.48
N LEU A 131 -2.67 -6.34 -1.20
CA LEU A 131 -3.52 -7.45 -0.74
C LEU A 131 -4.99 -7.26 -1.16
N LEU A 132 -5.49 -6.03 -1.11
CA LEU A 132 -6.81 -5.68 -1.64
C LEU A 132 -6.86 -5.95 -3.16
N MET A 133 -5.85 -5.48 -3.90
CA MET A 133 -5.76 -5.66 -5.35
C MET A 133 -5.66 -7.13 -5.76
N ASP A 134 -4.89 -7.93 -5.01
CA ASP A 134 -4.77 -9.38 -5.26
C ASP A 134 -6.12 -10.07 -5.13
N LYS A 135 -6.90 -9.73 -4.09
CA LYS A 135 -8.25 -10.29 -3.90
C LYS A 135 -9.23 -9.83 -4.99
N MET A 136 -9.18 -8.57 -5.38
CA MET A 136 -10.00 -8.05 -6.47
C MET A 136 -9.69 -8.75 -7.80
N ALA A 137 -8.40 -9.03 -8.07
CA ALA A 137 -8.00 -9.77 -9.26
C ALA A 137 -8.50 -11.22 -9.24
N GLU A 138 -8.49 -11.88 -8.09
CA GLU A 138 -9.07 -13.23 -7.94
C GLU A 138 -10.59 -13.24 -8.25
N LEU A 139 -11.32 -12.26 -7.73
CA LEU A 139 -12.76 -12.13 -7.98
C LEU A 139 -13.07 -11.82 -9.45
N LYS A 140 -12.25 -10.94 -10.08
CA LYS A 140 -12.33 -10.68 -11.54
C LYS A 140 -12.10 -11.96 -12.34
N ALA A 141 -11.08 -12.75 -12.00
CA ALA A 141 -10.78 -14.02 -12.66
C ALA A 141 -11.90 -15.06 -12.50
N GLN A 142 -12.65 -15.01 -11.39
CA GLN A 142 -13.86 -15.81 -11.16
C GLN A 142 -15.09 -15.30 -11.93
N GLY A 143 -14.96 -14.21 -12.70
CA GLY A 143 -16.02 -13.67 -13.56
C GLY A 143 -16.86 -12.54 -12.94
N MET A 144 -16.44 -11.96 -11.82
CA MET A 144 -17.15 -10.82 -11.21
C MET A 144 -17.11 -9.60 -12.15
N GLY A 145 -18.27 -9.00 -12.40
CA GLY A 145 -18.42 -7.80 -13.22
C GLY A 145 -17.85 -6.55 -12.56
N LEU A 146 -17.68 -5.48 -13.37
CA LEU A 146 -17.05 -4.23 -12.92
C LEU A 146 -17.80 -3.59 -11.74
N GLU A 147 -19.12 -3.44 -11.85
CA GLU A 147 -19.94 -2.81 -10.80
C GLU A 147 -19.98 -3.65 -9.52
N ASP A 148 -20.07 -4.97 -9.66
CA ASP A 148 -20.09 -5.89 -8.51
C ASP A 148 -18.73 -5.88 -7.81
N LEU A 149 -17.62 -5.83 -8.56
CA LEU A 149 -16.29 -5.75 -8.00
C LEU A 149 -16.03 -4.39 -7.32
N GLN A 150 -16.52 -3.29 -7.91
CA GLN A 150 -16.48 -1.98 -7.27
C GLN A 150 -17.23 -2.00 -5.94
N LYS A 151 -18.46 -2.52 -5.93
CA LYS A 151 -19.28 -2.61 -4.71
C LYS A 151 -18.60 -3.49 -3.67
N TRP A 152 -18.08 -4.65 -4.08
CA TRP A 152 -17.36 -5.55 -3.18
C TRP A 152 -16.15 -4.85 -2.54
N ALA A 153 -15.37 -4.09 -3.31
CA ALA A 153 -14.20 -3.39 -2.81
C ALA A 153 -14.59 -2.29 -1.79
N GLU A 154 -15.65 -1.52 -2.08
CA GLU A 154 -16.16 -0.50 -1.15
C GLU A 154 -16.63 -1.11 0.19
N GLU A 155 -17.26 -2.29 0.17
CA GLU A 155 -17.77 -2.99 1.35
C GLU A 155 -16.66 -3.70 2.15
N ASN A 156 -15.49 -3.98 1.54
CA ASN A 156 -14.46 -4.81 2.15
C ASN A 156 -13.11 -4.11 2.40
N LYS A 157 -12.84 -2.96 1.76
CA LYS A 157 -11.55 -2.25 1.88
C LYS A 157 -11.16 -1.92 3.33
N GLN A 158 -12.12 -1.71 4.22
CA GLN A 158 -11.90 -1.45 5.64
C GLN A 158 -11.45 -2.68 6.43
N LYS A 159 -11.58 -3.88 5.87
CA LYS A 159 -11.20 -5.14 6.50
C LYS A 159 -9.75 -5.55 6.25
N VAL A 160 -9.01 -4.78 5.45
CA VAL A 160 -7.56 -4.99 5.28
C VAL A 160 -6.81 -4.22 6.36
N HIS A 161 -6.27 -4.91 7.33
CA HIS A 161 -5.46 -4.32 8.40
C HIS A 161 -4.05 -3.99 7.93
N HIS A 162 -3.53 -2.89 8.47
CA HIS A 162 -2.21 -2.37 8.21
C HIS A 162 -1.58 -2.03 9.56
N TRP A 163 -0.70 -2.88 10.06
CA TRP A 163 0.09 -2.59 11.25
C TRP A 163 1.54 -2.45 10.87
N PHE A 164 2.24 -1.48 11.38
CA PHE A 164 3.63 -1.27 11.05
C PHE A 164 4.42 -0.65 12.20
N PHE A 165 5.71 -0.93 12.22
CA PHE A 165 6.64 -0.29 13.12
C PHE A 165 7.84 0.25 12.35
N THR A 166 8.53 1.19 12.96
CA THR A 166 9.80 1.74 12.45
C THR A 166 10.77 1.94 13.61
N SER A 167 12.04 2.07 13.31
CA SER A 167 13.06 2.50 14.27
C SER A 167 13.16 4.01 14.38
N ASP A 168 12.64 4.77 13.40
CA ASP A 168 12.72 6.23 13.33
C ASP A 168 11.48 6.82 12.65
N LEU A 169 10.81 7.77 13.32
CA LEU A 169 9.67 8.52 12.80
C LEU A 169 10.04 9.78 12.02
N THR A 170 11.31 10.11 11.91
CA THR A 170 11.77 11.37 11.29
C THR A 170 11.22 11.55 9.88
N PHE A 171 11.26 10.49 9.05
CA PHE A 171 10.76 10.54 7.68
C PHE A 171 9.24 10.72 7.63
N PHE A 172 8.49 10.02 8.48
CA PHE A 172 7.03 10.16 8.57
C PHE A 172 6.59 11.59 8.94
N VAL A 173 7.32 12.21 9.89
CA VAL A 173 7.06 13.58 10.34
C VAL A 173 7.50 14.60 9.30
N LYS A 174 8.70 14.43 8.70
CA LYS A 174 9.23 15.30 7.63
C LYS A 174 8.29 15.26 6.41
N GLY A 175 7.78 14.09 6.08
CA GLY A 175 6.81 13.89 5.00
C GLY A 175 5.39 14.39 5.30
N GLY A 176 5.08 14.74 6.55
CA GLY A 176 3.77 15.26 6.97
C GLY A 176 2.64 14.22 7.00
N ARG A 177 2.94 12.91 6.95
CA ARG A 177 1.94 11.82 7.00
C ARG A 177 1.66 11.32 8.41
N VAL A 178 2.49 11.72 9.38
CA VAL A 178 2.20 11.55 10.81
C VAL A 178 2.30 12.92 11.48
N SER A 179 1.30 13.28 12.29
CA SER A 179 1.28 14.56 12.97
C SER A 179 2.35 14.66 14.08
N LYS A 180 2.90 15.87 14.28
CA LYS A 180 3.88 16.15 15.36
C LYS A 180 3.29 16.05 16.78
N VAL A 181 1.97 16.01 16.90
CA VAL A 181 1.25 16.22 18.19
C VAL A 181 1.27 14.98 19.08
N SER A 182 1.66 13.83 18.60
CA SER A 182 1.47 12.55 19.31
C SER A 182 2.47 12.23 20.41
N GLY A 183 3.35 13.18 20.80
CA GLY A 183 4.41 12.87 21.80
C GLY A 183 5.40 11.79 21.37
N PHE A 184 5.28 11.30 20.14
CA PHE A 184 6.15 10.29 19.52
C PHE A 184 7.40 10.93 18.87
N VAL A 185 7.46 12.25 18.81
CA VAL A 185 8.57 13.00 18.21
C VAL A 185 9.72 13.07 19.20
N GLY A 186 10.83 12.50 18.81
CA GLY A 186 12.11 12.50 19.52
C GLY A 186 12.74 11.11 19.44
N THR A 187 13.99 11.05 19.02
CA THR A 187 14.82 9.85 19.06
C THR A 187 15.06 9.43 20.51
N VAL A 188 14.14 8.70 21.10
CA VAL A 188 14.44 8.00 22.36
C VAL A 188 15.05 6.67 21.98
N LEU A 189 16.30 6.49 22.32
CA LEU A 189 17.09 5.29 22.04
C LEU A 189 16.27 4.01 22.37
N ASN A 190 16.17 3.08 21.40
CA ASN A 190 15.48 1.79 21.52
C ASN A 190 13.94 1.85 21.65
N ILE A 191 13.27 2.93 21.22
CA ILE A 191 11.81 2.93 21.07
C ILE A 191 11.45 2.63 19.61
N CYS A 192 10.62 1.62 19.40
CA CYS A 192 10.00 1.28 18.15
C CYS A 192 8.50 1.63 18.25
N PRO A 193 8.03 2.73 17.66
CA PRO A 193 6.60 3.02 17.59
C PRO A 193 5.88 1.98 16.75
N LEU A 194 4.75 1.50 17.25
CA LEU A 194 3.79 0.67 16.52
C LEU A 194 2.64 1.57 16.08
N LEU A 195 2.34 1.54 14.79
CA LEU A 195 1.31 2.35 14.14
C LEU A 195 0.35 1.46 13.38
N ASN A 196 -0.80 2.02 13.01
CA ASN A 196 -1.70 1.42 12.03
C ASN A 196 -2.23 2.45 11.02
N VAL A 197 -2.99 1.95 10.04
CA VAL A 197 -3.83 2.79 9.18
C VAL A 197 -5.25 2.74 9.72
N SER A 198 -5.81 3.91 10.04
CA SER A 198 -7.19 4.06 10.55
C SER A 198 -8.25 3.82 9.46
N SER A 199 -9.52 3.80 9.86
CA SER A 199 -10.65 3.66 8.95
C SER A 199 -10.75 4.80 7.91
N ASP A 200 -10.26 5.99 8.24
CA ASP A 200 -10.17 7.13 7.29
C ASP A 200 -8.84 7.18 6.52
N GLY A 201 -8.08 6.09 6.54
CA GLY A 201 -6.88 5.90 5.72
C GLY A 201 -5.66 6.70 6.17
N LYS A 202 -5.61 7.17 7.41
CA LYS A 202 -4.49 7.92 7.99
C LYS A 202 -3.55 7.06 8.82
N LEU A 203 -2.29 7.49 8.94
CA LEU A 203 -1.29 6.79 9.73
C LEU A 203 -1.39 7.25 11.19
N ILE A 204 -1.73 6.33 12.09
CA ILE A 204 -1.98 6.62 13.51
C ILE A 204 -0.97 5.90 14.38
N PRO A 205 -0.15 6.63 15.18
CA PRO A 205 0.68 6.03 16.22
C PRO A 205 -0.19 5.46 17.35
N ARG A 206 -0.01 4.18 17.66
CA ARG A 206 -0.82 3.48 18.67
C ARG A 206 -0.04 3.17 19.95
N GLN A 207 1.20 2.69 19.83
CA GLN A 207 1.99 2.26 20.98
C GLN A 207 3.46 2.64 20.85
N LYS A 208 4.11 2.89 22.01
CA LYS A 208 5.56 3.03 22.13
C LYS A 208 6.13 1.76 22.74
N ILE A 209 6.86 0.99 21.96
CA ILE A 209 7.38 -0.30 22.39
C ILE A 209 8.90 -0.20 22.51
N ARG A 210 9.44 -0.63 23.64
CA ARG A 210 10.89 -0.69 23.82
C ARG A 210 11.41 -1.99 23.24
N THR A 211 12.43 -1.90 22.45
CA THR A 211 13.17 -2.97 21.78
C THR A 211 12.47 -3.59 20.56
N LYS A 212 13.28 -3.89 19.57
CA LYS A 212 12.84 -4.51 18.32
C LYS A 212 12.15 -5.86 18.54
N LYS A 213 12.72 -6.71 19.42
CA LYS A 213 12.13 -8.02 19.76
C LYS A 213 10.69 -7.90 20.26
N LYS A 214 10.41 -6.90 21.12
CA LYS A 214 9.06 -6.72 21.66
C LYS A 214 8.08 -6.19 20.62
N VAL A 215 8.50 -5.30 19.71
CA VAL A 215 7.60 -4.78 18.68
C VAL A 215 7.28 -5.85 17.63
N ILE A 216 8.20 -6.76 17.32
CA ILE A 216 7.96 -7.93 16.46
C ILE A 216 6.87 -8.84 17.08
N THR A 217 6.91 -9.09 18.37
CA THR A 217 5.84 -9.84 19.04
C THR A 217 4.53 -9.06 19.02
N ALA A 218 4.57 -7.77 19.36
CA ALA A 218 3.37 -6.95 19.46
C ALA A 218 2.63 -6.76 18.13
N ILE A 219 3.34 -6.66 17.00
CA ILE A 219 2.69 -6.55 15.69
C ILE A 219 1.96 -7.84 15.31
N VAL A 220 2.51 -9.01 15.68
CA VAL A 220 1.85 -10.31 15.47
C VAL A 220 0.72 -10.53 16.45
N ASP A 221 0.81 -9.99 17.69
CA ASP A 221 -0.32 -9.95 18.65
C ASP A 221 -1.50 -9.16 18.05
N LYS A 222 -1.24 -8.05 17.34
CA LYS A 222 -2.28 -7.29 16.64
C LYS A 222 -2.94 -8.08 15.52
N MET A 223 -2.21 -8.94 14.85
CA MET A 223 -2.83 -9.86 13.89
C MET A 223 -3.72 -10.88 14.60
N ALA A 224 -3.28 -11.45 15.71
CA ALA A 224 -4.11 -12.40 16.49
C ALA A 224 -5.38 -11.75 17.06
N GLU A 225 -5.32 -10.46 17.38
CA GLU A 225 -6.45 -9.67 17.91
C GLU A 225 -7.51 -9.37 16.85
N HIS A 226 -7.09 -9.05 15.62
CA HIS A 226 -7.96 -8.47 14.59
C HIS A 226 -8.23 -9.39 13.38
N ALA A 227 -7.41 -10.42 13.15
CA ALA A 227 -7.58 -11.29 11.98
C ALA A 227 -8.94 -12.02 11.99
N VAL A 228 -9.52 -12.20 10.81
CA VAL A 228 -10.71 -13.06 10.64
C VAL A 228 -10.40 -14.43 11.24
N ASP A 229 -11.30 -14.96 12.06
CA ASP A 229 -11.15 -16.23 12.78
C ASP A 229 -9.94 -16.31 13.73
N GLY A 230 -9.37 -15.15 14.11
CA GLY A 230 -8.25 -15.07 15.05
C GLY A 230 -7.07 -15.95 14.65
N LEU A 231 -6.60 -16.82 15.54
CA LEU A 231 -5.49 -17.74 15.27
C LEU A 231 -5.80 -18.82 14.21
N ASN A 232 -7.06 -18.99 13.83
CA ASN A 232 -7.46 -19.88 12.72
C ASN A 232 -7.46 -19.18 11.35
N TYR A 233 -6.92 -17.96 11.28
CA TYR A 233 -6.84 -17.19 10.03
C TYR A 233 -6.28 -18.04 8.90
N SER A 234 -7.03 -18.10 7.78
CA SER A 234 -6.70 -18.91 6.60
C SER A 234 -6.57 -18.08 5.33
N GLY A 235 -6.40 -16.77 5.46
CA GLY A 235 -6.17 -15.87 4.33
C GLY A 235 -4.69 -15.67 4.05
N LYS A 236 -4.40 -14.90 3.00
CA LYS A 236 -3.04 -14.46 2.68
C LYS A 236 -2.56 -13.40 3.67
N CYS A 237 -1.27 -13.42 3.94
CA CYS A 237 -0.58 -12.45 4.77
C CYS A 237 0.59 -11.85 4.02
N TYR A 238 0.67 -10.51 3.96
CA TYR A 238 1.74 -9.79 3.28
C TYR A 238 2.54 -8.96 4.29
N ILE A 239 3.82 -8.81 4.00
CA ILE A 239 4.73 -7.92 4.71
C ILE A 239 5.41 -7.02 3.70
N SER A 240 5.59 -5.75 4.03
CA SER A 240 6.49 -4.85 3.32
C SER A 240 7.60 -4.38 4.24
N GLN A 241 8.82 -4.20 3.69
CA GLN A 241 9.97 -3.74 4.45
C GLN A 241 10.81 -2.71 3.69
N SER A 242 11.50 -1.84 4.42
CA SER A 242 12.42 -0.84 3.89
C SER A 242 13.84 -1.06 4.41
N ALA A 243 14.68 -1.76 3.63
CA ALA A 243 16.07 -2.09 3.94
C ALA A 243 16.27 -2.76 5.34
N CYS A 244 15.31 -3.60 5.77
CA CYS A 244 15.36 -4.32 7.04
C CYS A 244 14.77 -5.73 6.92
N TYR A 245 15.21 -6.48 5.91
CA TYR A 245 14.68 -7.80 5.58
C TYR A 245 14.68 -8.79 6.75
N GLU A 246 15.74 -8.81 7.57
CA GLU A 246 15.84 -9.71 8.72
C GLU A 246 14.74 -9.45 9.77
N ASP A 247 14.37 -8.19 9.98
CA ASP A 247 13.26 -7.84 10.86
C ASP A 247 11.91 -8.29 10.28
N ALA A 248 11.71 -8.09 8.97
CA ALA A 248 10.53 -8.55 8.26
C ALA A 248 10.41 -10.07 8.28
N LYS A 249 11.54 -10.77 8.07
CA LYS A 249 11.61 -12.22 8.17
C LYS A 249 11.27 -12.72 9.58
N ALA A 250 11.77 -12.07 10.62
CA ALA A 250 11.43 -12.44 11.99
C ALA A 250 9.92 -12.28 12.29
N VAL A 251 9.26 -11.26 11.71
CA VAL A 251 7.79 -11.12 11.77
C VAL A 251 7.12 -12.24 11.00
N ALA A 252 7.57 -12.55 9.78
CA ALA A 252 6.99 -13.60 8.95
C ALA A 252 7.11 -14.98 9.62
N ASP A 253 8.28 -15.33 10.16
CA ASP A 253 8.51 -16.59 10.85
C ASP A 253 7.56 -16.74 12.06
N LEU A 254 7.36 -15.67 12.84
CA LEU A 254 6.44 -15.68 13.98
C LEU A 254 4.96 -15.75 13.55
N VAL A 255 4.60 -15.11 12.43
CA VAL A 255 3.25 -15.23 11.85
C VAL A 255 3.01 -16.67 11.39
N GLU A 256 3.93 -17.27 10.63
CA GLU A 256 3.79 -18.64 10.15
C GLU A 256 3.75 -19.68 11.29
N GLU A 257 4.47 -19.43 12.39
CA GLU A 257 4.41 -20.26 13.60
C GLU A 257 3.04 -20.19 14.28
N ARG A 258 2.45 -18.98 14.39
CA ARG A 258 1.21 -18.75 15.16
C ARG A 258 -0.06 -18.98 14.36
N PHE A 259 0.00 -18.91 13.03
CA PHE A 259 -1.15 -19.03 12.12
C PHE A 259 -0.97 -20.19 11.15
N PRO A 260 -1.15 -21.44 11.58
CA PRO A 260 -0.81 -22.63 10.79
C PRO A 260 -1.72 -22.84 9.56
N ASN A 261 -2.84 -22.12 9.47
CA ASN A 261 -3.83 -22.26 8.39
C ASN A 261 -3.68 -21.20 7.29
N LEU A 262 -2.60 -20.40 7.27
CA LEU A 262 -2.37 -19.38 6.25
C LEU A 262 -2.52 -19.94 4.83
N ASP A 263 -3.07 -19.14 3.92
CA ASP A 263 -3.07 -19.42 2.49
C ASP A 263 -1.66 -19.15 1.91
N GLY A 264 -0.82 -20.16 1.98
CA GLY A 264 0.57 -20.12 1.55
C GLY A 264 1.52 -19.51 2.59
N LYS A 265 2.72 -19.15 2.13
CA LYS A 265 3.74 -18.47 2.93
C LYS A 265 3.47 -16.97 3.01
N VAL A 266 3.96 -16.34 4.07
CA VAL A 266 3.97 -14.88 4.16
C VAL A 266 4.78 -14.28 3.02
N LEU A 267 4.16 -13.42 2.21
CA LEU A 267 4.84 -12.74 1.13
C LEU A 267 5.55 -11.49 1.66
N ILE A 268 6.86 -11.42 1.49
CA ILE A 268 7.67 -10.27 1.88
C ILE A 268 8.04 -9.46 0.65
N ASN A 269 7.55 -8.23 0.56
CA ASN A 269 7.85 -7.26 -0.49
C ASN A 269 8.75 -6.13 0.02
N ASN A 270 9.35 -5.39 -0.92
CA ASN A 270 9.97 -4.11 -0.60
C ASN A 270 8.89 -3.01 -0.50
N ILE A 271 9.07 -2.05 0.40
CA ILE A 271 8.35 -0.79 0.34
C ILE A 271 8.89 -0.02 -0.87
N GLY A 272 8.01 0.40 -1.78
CA GLY A 272 8.36 1.15 -2.98
C GLY A 272 8.91 2.54 -2.68
N THR A 273 9.52 3.17 -3.68
CA THR A 273 10.26 4.44 -3.49
C THR A 273 9.37 5.61 -3.08
N THR A 274 8.12 5.66 -3.52
CA THR A 274 7.14 6.67 -3.09
C THR A 274 6.81 6.54 -1.61
N ILE A 275 6.39 5.36 -1.17
CA ILE A 275 6.09 5.10 0.24
C ILE A 275 7.37 5.21 1.08
N GLY A 276 8.48 4.67 0.59
CA GLY A 276 9.80 4.70 1.22
C GLY A 276 10.33 6.09 1.50
N SER A 277 10.07 7.06 0.60
CA SER A 277 10.41 8.48 0.81
C SER A 277 9.78 9.07 2.07
N HIS A 278 8.65 8.54 2.52
CA HIS A 278 7.93 8.99 3.71
C HIS A 278 8.14 8.11 4.93
N THR A 279 8.51 6.84 4.74
CA THR A 279 8.72 5.90 5.85
C THR A 279 10.17 5.80 6.27
N GLY A 280 11.09 6.05 5.35
CA GLY A 280 12.53 5.85 5.54
C GLY A 280 12.92 4.37 5.65
N PRO A 281 14.22 4.09 5.78
CA PRO A 281 14.71 2.76 6.06
C PRO A 281 14.32 2.28 7.47
N GLY A 282 14.18 0.96 7.65
CA GLY A 282 13.90 0.33 8.95
C GLY A 282 12.42 0.22 9.31
N THR A 283 11.51 0.33 8.34
CA THR A 283 10.06 0.11 8.52
C THR A 283 9.68 -1.31 8.12
N VAL A 284 8.91 -2.00 8.96
CA VAL A 284 8.25 -3.27 8.67
C VAL A 284 6.75 -3.09 8.84
N ALA A 285 5.98 -3.50 7.83
CA ALA A 285 4.53 -3.43 7.82
C ALA A 285 3.91 -4.80 7.56
N LEU A 286 2.89 -5.16 8.34
CA LEU A 286 2.15 -6.42 8.30
C LEU A 286 0.72 -6.17 7.84
N PHE A 287 0.23 -6.97 6.89
CA PHE A 287 -1.07 -6.82 6.26
C PHE A 287 -1.83 -8.15 6.23
N PHE A 288 -3.10 -8.09 6.61
CA PHE A 288 -3.98 -9.26 6.70
C PHE A 288 -5.45 -8.84 6.64
N TRP A 289 -6.34 -9.78 6.38
CA TRP A 289 -7.79 -9.57 6.42
C TRP A 289 -8.30 -9.74 7.85
N GLY A 290 -9.13 -8.83 8.32
CA GLY A 290 -9.64 -8.82 9.68
C GLY A 290 -11.05 -8.24 9.82
N ASP A 291 -11.37 -7.80 11.03
CA ASP A 291 -12.55 -6.99 11.32
C ASP A 291 -12.45 -5.60 10.66
N GLU A 292 -13.45 -4.74 10.82
CA GLU A 292 -13.37 -3.37 10.30
C GLU A 292 -12.39 -2.54 11.12
N ARG A 293 -11.52 -1.79 10.42
CA ARG A 293 -10.54 -0.91 11.07
C ARG A 293 -11.23 0.21 11.84
N GLU A 294 -10.70 0.51 13.00
CA GLU A 294 -11.11 1.63 13.84
C GLU A 294 -10.54 2.98 13.35
N ALA A 295 -11.12 4.08 13.85
CA ALA A 295 -10.68 5.45 13.58
C ALA A 295 -9.31 5.80 14.21
#